data_5b79ebb5c75f2143a483877a402e2ae1
#
_entry.id   5b79ebb5c75f2143a483877a402e2ae1
#
_cell.length_a   1.000
_cell.length_b   1.000
_cell.length_c   1.000
_cell.angle_alpha   90.00
_cell.angle_beta   90.00
_cell.angle_gamma   90.00
#
_symmetry.space_group_name_H-M   'P 1'
#
loop_
_entity.id
_entity.type
_entity.pdbx_description
1 polymer ?
#
loop_
_entity_poly.entity_id
_entity_poly.type
_entity_poly.pdbx_seq_one_letter_code
_entity_poly.pdbx_strand_id
1 'polypeptide(L)'
;MFIHWLRRLFWVWGGVALLLGLGCSSSRQPESNPYASAQTEPTRGDWVITHTLSDPDQLNPTNYQGADAGYILGNLFMTLLTVDPRDTNFPYVPALAKDLPEISPDGLRFTFEIHPAATWDNDTPVTGEDFAFSIKVIKNPLVDCAPLRPYYEFVKDVIIDPKNPRRFIVVTNRKYMLALSSLGTLFVLPRYAYDPENLMGRYTIPQLNEMGDKLRNDPNIQKFAREYNSKQREPKDIVGCGPYALERWETGQQIVLRRKARWWADTLKGIAYEAYPDRLIYRVVNDPNTAITNLKAQKLDVMNSIPAKDFVQLKSNTGFTTHFNLHTPPMFAYTYIGLNMRPMGRPPIFTDKRVRRALAHLVDVDMLIKKFSYGMAQRITGPLYPMQRGSYNDTLPPIPYDPAKAAQLLDEAGWIDQDGDGIREKLIDGRLVKLEFEILTNAGNEVRLQIARILQQEAQKVGMKVNIASLDWSIFLERTKKHDFDAYIGGWIGSHNPQDLKQIWHTSSWAEGGSNYVGFGNEETDRSIEALREELDKARRDSLYRLFHQIVYEEQPYIFLTSPYERIAIHKRFRNAYTSAIRPGFYPNGFWTPQEHIRYGKTEAMP
;
A
#
# COMPACT_ATOMS: atom_id res chain seq x y z
N MET A 1 45.29 58.70 16.26
CA MET A 1 46.56 59.40 16.30
C MET A 1 47.37 58.91 15.09
N PHE A 2 47.53 59.86 14.15
CA PHE A 2 48.52 60.03 13.09
C PHE A 2 48.60 58.91 12.01
N ILE A 3 48.06 59.12 10.81
CA ILE A 3 48.33 60.10 9.73
C ILE A 3 49.53 59.67 8.83
N HIS A 4 49.15 59.37 7.58
CA HIS A 4 49.65 59.82 6.29
C HIS A 4 51.12 59.50 5.82
N TRP A 5 51.30 59.12 4.61
CA TRP A 5 51.76 59.82 3.37
C TRP A 5 52.44 58.78 2.42
N LEU A 6 52.05 58.66 1.23
CA LEU A 6 52.16 59.39 -0.07
C LEU A 6 53.30 58.91 -0.97
N ARG A 7 52.90 58.40 -2.09
CA ARG A 7 53.27 58.81 -3.47
C ARG A 7 54.65 58.51 -4.08
N ARG A 8 54.53 57.91 -5.28
CA ARG A 8 55.15 58.21 -6.56
C ARG A 8 56.43 57.46 -6.98
N LEU A 9 56.29 56.78 -8.10
CA LEU A 9 56.77 56.98 -9.51
C LEU A 9 58.06 56.24 -9.88
N PHE A 10 58.06 55.45 -10.88
CA PHE A 10 58.55 55.60 -12.27
C PHE A 10 58.87 54.23 -12.89
N TRP A 11 58.28 53.98 -14.00
CA TRP A 11 58.69 53.35 -15.24
C TRP A 11 60.08 52.73 -15.38
N VAL A 12 60.19 51.49 -15.93
CA VAL A 12 61.02 51.15 -17.08
C VAL A 12 60.60 49.80 -17.69
N TRP A 13 60.58 49.73 -18.95
CA TRP A 13 60.23 48.72 -19.93
C TRP A 13 60.96 47.37 -19.79
N GLY A 14 60.17 46.26 -20.09
CA GLY A 14 60.76 44.96 -20.39
C GLY A 14 59.70 44.03 -20.95
N GLY A 15 59.56 43.91 -22.25
CA GLY A 15 58.65 43.03 -22.94
C GLY A 15 58.98 41.55 -22.70
N VAL A 16 57.95 40.79 -22.30
CA VAL A 16 57.98 39.31 -22.41
C VAL A 16 56.61 38.85 -22.93
N ALA A 17 56.66 38.04 -23.96
CA ALA A 17 55.57 37.52 -24.74
C ALA A 17 54.51 36.83 -23.90
N LEU A 18 53.22 37.27 -24.02
CA LEU A 18 52.07 36.59 -23.52
C LEU A 18 51.71 35.41 -24.44
N LEU A 19 52.08 34.20 -24.05
CA LEU A 19 51.45 32.98 -24.57
C LEU A 19 50.05 32.87 -23.94
N LEU A 20 49.04 33.29 -24.70
CA LEU A 20 47.65 33.02 -24.41
C LEU A 20 47.38 31.52 -24.53
N GLY A 21 47.49 30.80 -23.42
CA GLY A 21 46.91 29.48 -23.28
C GLY A 21 45.39 29.62 -23.31
N LEU A 22 44.75 29.36 -24.46
CA LEU A 22 43.34 29.10 -24.59
C LEU A 22 43.03 27.80 -23.85
N GLY A 23 42.80 27.90 -22.54
CA GLY A 23 42.12 26.87 -21.78
C GLY A 23 40.66 26.78 -22.26
N CYS A 24 40.36 25.82 -23.14
CA CYS A 24 39.00 25.40 -23.38
C CYS A 24 38.45 24.85 -22.07
N SER A 25 37.89 25.72 -21.24
CA SER A 25 36.86 25.29 -20.29
C SER A 25 35.67 24.82 -21.11
N SER A 26 35.55 23.52 -21.34
CA SER A 26 34.33 22.92 -21.80
C SER A 26 33.27 23.16 -20.72
N SER A 27 32.58 24.29 -20.82
CA SER A 27 31.28 24.45 -20.14
C SER A 27 30.43 23.31 -20.68
N ARG A 28 30.26 22.24 -19.90
CA ARG A 28 29.20 21.28 -20.17
C ARG A 28 27.90 22.09 -20.22
N GLN A 29 27.41 22.34 -21.42
CA GLN A 29 26.03 22.82 -21.57
C GLN A 29 25.17 21.84 -20.82
N PRO A 30 24.20 22.31 -20.02
CA PRO A 30 23.24 21.41 -19.42
C PRO A 30 22.62 20.60 -20.57
N GLU A 31 22.72 19.27 -20.49
CA GLU A 31 22.12 18.35 -21.47
C GLU A 31 20.68 18.79 -21.69
N SER A 32 20.34 19.22 -22.89
CA SER A 32 19.00 19.65 -23.23
C SER A 32 18.05 18.49 -23.00
N ASN A 33 17.03 18.68 -22.18
CA ASN A 33 16.00 17.67 -21.98
C ASN A 33 15.37 17.33 -23.35
N PRO A 34 15.58 16.12 -23.92
CA PRO A 34 15.07 15.78 -25.24
C PRO A 34 13.54 15.75 -25.31
N TYR A 35 12.87 15.81 -24.16
CA TYR A 35 11.41 15.85 -24.03
C TYR A 35 10.90 17.24 -23.62
N ALA A 36 11.70 18.30 -23.79
CA ALA A 36 11.21 19.67 -23.57
C ALA A 36 10.05 19.95 -24.56
N SER A 37 9.00 20.60 -24.07
CA SER A 37 7.86 21.01 -24.88
C SER A 37 7.28 22.31 -24.33
N ALA A 38 6.82 23.18 -25.19
CA ALA A 38 6.08 24.38 -24.83
C ALA A 38 4.60 24.10 -24.54
N GLN A 39 4.11 22.92 -24.86
CA GLN A 39 2.71 22.55 -24.63
C GLN A 39 2.44 22.40 -23.13
N THR A 40 1.44 23.14 -22.65
CA THR A 40 0.99 23.13 -21.24
C THR A 40 -0.37 22.46 -21.05
N GLU A 41 -1.19 22.41 -22.10
CA GLU A 41 -2.52 21.81 -22.06
C GLU A 41 -2.46 20.31 -22.33
N PRO A 42 -3.16 19.51 -21.52
CA PRO A 42 -3.22 18.07 -21.73
C PRO A 42 -3.81 17.68 -23.07
N THR A 43 -3.22 16.69 -23.71
CA THR A 43 -3.73 16.07 -24.94
C THR A 43 -4.12 14.63 -24.70
N ARG A 44 -5.14 14.16 -25.41
CA ARG A 44 -5.51 12.74 -25.47
C ARG A 44 -4.68 12.04 -26.54
N GLY A 45 -4.27 10.84 -26.26
CA GLY A 45 -3.48 10.01 -27.18
C GLY A 45 -2.33 9.31 -26.51
N ASP A 46 -1.56 8.58 -27.31
CA ASP A 46 -0.43 7.75 -26.86
C ASP A 46 -0.85 6.58 -25.98
N TRP A 47 0.11 5.76 -25.59
CA TRP A 47 -0.08 4.63 -24.69
C TRP A 47 0.85 4.78 -23.49
N VAL A 48 0.46 4.19 -22.34
CA VAL A 48 1.34 4.02 -21.18
C VAL A 48 1.56 2.54 -20.96
N ILE A 49 2.82 2.11 -21.06
CA ILE A 49 3.23 0.71 -20.88
C ILE A 49 3.85 0.58 -19.50
N THR A 50 3.11 -0.04 -18.59
CA THR A 50 3.50 -0.26 -17.19
C THR A 50 3.97 -1.69 -16.98
N HIS A 51 5.06 -1.88 -16.25
CA HIS A 51 5.51 -3.19 -15.80
C HIS A 51 4.58 -3.76 -14.74
N THR A 52 4.30 -5.06 -14.82
CA THR A 52 3.75 -5.87 -13.73
C THR A 52 4.51 -7.19 -13.61
N LEU A 53 4.69 -7.69 -12.38
CA LEU A 53 5.47 -8.90 -12.13
C LEU A 53 4.74 -10.17 -12.58
N SER A 54 3.41 -10.18 -12.47
CA SER A 54 2.56 -11.32 -12.82
C SER A 54 1.19 -10.85 -13.28
N ASP A 55 0.41 -11.75 -13.84
CA ASP A 55 -1.01 -11.50 -14.03
C ASP A 55 -1.70 -11.24 -12.68
N PRO A 56 -2.74 -10.38 -12.65
CA PRO A 56 -3.67 -10.33 -11.53
C PRO A 56 -4.40 -11.68 -11.42
N ASP A 57 -4.90 -11.98 -10.22
CA ASP A 57 -5.71 -13.17 -9.98
C ASP A 57 -7.00 -13.17 -10.81
N GLN A 58 -7.70 -12.05 -10.83
CA GLN A 58 -8.92 -11.82 -11.60
C GLN A 58 -9.26 -10.33 -11.64
N LEU A 59 -10.21 -9.93 -12.49
CA LEU A 59 -10.75 -8.57 -12.59
C LEU A 59 -12.23 -8.50 -12.19
N ASN A 60 -12.68 -9.41 -11.31
CA ASN A 60 -13.98 -9.24 -10.68
C ASN A 60 -13.89 -8.15 -9.59
N PRO A 61 -14.77 -7.12 -9.60
CA PRO A 61 -14.61 -5.93 -8.76
C PRO A 61 -14.79 -6.15 -7.24
N THR A 62 -15.30 -7.31 -6.82
CA THR A 62 -15.41 -7.65 -5.39
C THR A 62 -14.60 -8.86 -4.96
N ASN A 63 -14.24 -9.75 -5.91
CA ASN A 63 -13.64 -11.03 -5.61
C ASN A 63 -12.10 -11.05 -5.75
N TYR A 64 -11.51 -9.99 -6.36
CA TYR A 64 -10.05 -9.91 -6.52
C TYR A 64 -9.34 -9.86 -5.16
N GLN A 65 -8.13 -10.40 -5.12
CA GLN A 65 -7.29 -10.43 -3.92
C GLN A 65 -5.95 -9.71 -4.12
N GLY A 66 -5.45 -9.68 -5.36
CA GLY A 66 -4.21 -9.01 -5.71
C GLY A 66 -4.34 -7.49 -5.77
N ALA A 67 -3.39 -6.74 -5.21
CA ALA A 67 -3.37 -5.28 -5.29
C ALA A 67 -3.32 -4.79 -6.76
N ASP A 68 -2.62 -5.51 -7.63
CA ASP A 68 -2.48 -5.16 -9.05
C ASP A 68 -3.84 -5.23 -9.79
N ALA A 69 -4.70 -6.19 -9.42
CA ALA A 69 -6.08 -6.23 -9.90
C ALA A 69 -6.85 -4.95 -9.53
N GLY A 70 -6.72 -4.49 -8.28
CA GLY A 70 -7.36 -3.27 -7.80
C GLY A 70 -6.96 -2.01 -8.59
N TYR A 71 -5.68 -1.90 -9.00
CA TYR A 71 -5.19 -0.77 -9.80
C TYR A 71 -5.74 -0.78 -11.23
N ILE A 72 -5.90 -1.96 -11.82
CA ILE A 72 -6.52 -2.13 -13.13
C ILE A 72 -8.01 -1.79 -13.04
N LEU A 73 -8.70 -2.35 -12.05
CA LEU A 73 -10.13 -2.14 -11.80
C LEU A 73 -10.48 -0.67 -11.55
N GLY A 74 -9.61 0.10 -10.89
CA GLY A 74 -9.79 1.54 -10.69
C GLY A 74 -9.84 2.37 -11.98
N ASN A 75 -9.44 1.82 -13.14
CA ASN A 75 -9.61 2.44 -14.45
C ASN A 75 -10.89 1.97 -15.17
N LEU A 76 -11.45 0.82 -14.77
CA LEU A 76 -12.63 0.21 -15.38
C LEU A 76 -13.92 0.59 -14.65
N PHE A 77 -13.84 0.70 -13.33
CA PHE A 77 -14.95 1.03 -12.45
C PHE A 77 -14.73 2.38 -11.77
N MET A 78 -15.81 2.97 -11.27
CA MET A 78 -15.73 4.15 -10.42
C MET A 78 -16.34 3.89 -9.05
N THR A 79 -15.89 4.68 -8.11
CA THR A 79 -16.35 4.72 -6.72
C THR A 79 -17.09 6.05 -6.48
N LEU A 80 -17.85 6.17 -5.40
CA LEU A 80 -18.52 7.45 -5.09
C LEU A 80 -17.51 8.56 -4.85
N LEU A 81 -16.43 8.26 -4.13
CA LEU A 81 -15.33 9.17 -3.82
C LEU A 81 -14.01 8.55 -4.26
N THR A 82 -13.05 9.37 -4.61
CA THR A 82 -11.66 8.96 -4.76
C THR A 82 -10.78 9.78 -3.82
N VAL A 83 -9.48 9.52 -3.83
CA VAL A 83 -8.51 10.27 -3.03
C VAL A 83 -7.67 11.13 -3.95
N ASP A 84 -7.36 12.38 -3.55
CA ASP A 84 -6.34 13.15 -4.26
C ASP A 84 -4.94 12.70 -3.79
N PRO A 85 -4.21 11.94 -4.62
CA PRO A 85 -2.89 11.42 -4.24
C PRO A 85 -1.77 12.46 -4.34
N ARG A 86 -2.06 13.68 -4.81
CA ARG A 86 -1.13 14.81 -4.90
C ARG A 86 -1.06 15.58 -3.58
N ASP A 87 -2.13 15.52 -2.78
CA ASP A 87 -2.16 16.12 -1.44
C ASP A 87 -1.60 15.14 -0.41
N THR A 88 -0.69 15.60 0.43
CA THR A 88 -0.06 14.79 1.48
C THR A 88 -1.00 14.38 2.61
N ASN A 89 -2.18 15.00 2.71
CA ASN A 89 -3.24 14.62 3.63
C ASN A 89 -4.21 13.60 3.05
N PHE A 90 -4.09 13.32 1.75
CA PHE A 90 -4.91 12.34 1.03
C PHE A 90 -6.41 12.55 1.22
N PRO A 91 -6.96 13.76 0.94
CA PRO A 91 -8.37 14.01 1.14
C PRO A 91 -9.22 13.22 0.15
N TYR A 92 -10.41 12.80 0.61
CA TYR A 92 -11.43 12.30 -0.30
C TYR A 92 -11.99 13.45 -1.13
N VAL A 93 -12.14 13.18 -2.42
CA VAL A 93 -12.76 14.09 -3.40
C VAL A 93 -13.89 13.35 -4.14
N PRO A 94 -14.90 14.07 -4.63
CA PRO A 94 -15.98 13.48 -5.41
C PRO A 94 -15.47 12.77 -6.68
N ALA A 95 -16.12 11.64 -7.01
CA ALA A 95 -15.89 10.87 -8.25
C ALA A 95 -17.23 10.57 -8.93
N LEU A 96 -17.92 9.47 -8.62
CA LEU A 96 -19.32 9.30 -9.04
C LEU A 96 -20.28 10.20 -8.26
N ALA A 97 -19.97 10.47 -6.98
CA ALA A 97 -20.75 11.43 -6.22
C ALA A 97 -20.53 12.85 -6.74
N LYS A 98 -21.56 13.66 -6.67
CA LYS A 98 -21.53 15.10 -7.01
C LYS A 98 -20.70 15.88 -6.01
N ASP A 99 -20.83 15.56 -4.72
CA ASP A 99 -20.18 16.21 -3.58
C ASP A 99 -19.78 15.15 -2.54
N LEU A 100 -19.07 15.56 -1.49
CA LEU A 100 -18.87 14.74 -0.31
C LEU A 100 -20.24 14.50 0.38
N PRO A 101 -20.44 13.36 1.08
CA PRO A 101 -21.73 13.08 1.71
C PRO A 101 -22.03 14.02 2.87
N GLU A 102 -23.31 14.35 3.04
CA GLU A 102 -23.82 14.92 4.28
C GLU A 102 -23.85 13.81 5.33
N ILE A 103 -23.18 14.01 6.46
CA ILE A 103 -23.18 13.06 7.58
C ILE A 103 -24.05 13.61 8.70
N SER A 104 -25.01 12.80 9.15
CA SER A 104 -25.90 13.19 10.27
C SER A 104 -25.12 13.42 11.57
N PRO A 105 -25.61 14.26 12.50
CA PRO A 105 -24.90 14.55 13.76
C PRO A 105 -24.63 13.34 14.64
N ASP A 106 -25.46 12.29 14.54
CA ASP A 106 -25.25 11.02 15.22
C ASP A 106 -24.20 10.12 14.53
N GLY A 107 -23.73 10.51 13.32
CA GLY A 107 -22.77 9.73 12.54
C GLY A 107 -23.31 8.43 11.94
N LEU A 108 -24.64 8.25 11.91
CA LEU A 108 -25.28 6.99 11.50
C LEU A 108 -25.96 7.07 10.13
N ARG A 109 -25.96 8.23 9.47
CA ARG A 109 -26.55 8.44 8.16
C ARG A 109 -25.58 9.18 7.25
N PHE A 110 -25.35 8.65 6.06
CA PHE A 110 -24.49 9.21 5.03
C PHE A 110 -25.35 9.46 3.79
N THR A 111 -25.63 10.74 3.48
CA THR A 111 -26.42 11.11 2.30
C THR A 111 -25.50 11.42 1.14
N PHE A 112 -25.62 10.64 0.07
CA PHE A 112 -24.89 10.82 -1.19
C PHE A 112 -25.84 11.26 -2.31
N GLU A 113 -25.30 11.99 -3.27
CA GLU A 113 -25.95 12.26 -4.56
C GLU A 113 -24.98 11.94 -5.69
N ILE A 114 -25.38 11.09 -6.63
CA ILE A 114 -24.59 10.74 -7.81
C ILE A 114 -24.61 11.92 -8.80
N HIS A 115 -23.47 12.16 -9.44
CA HIS A 115 -23.31 13.25 -10.40
C HIS A 115 -24.37 13.14 -11.52
N PRO A 116 -25.07 14.24 -11.89
CA PRO A 116 -26.21 14.19 -12.85
C PRO A 116 -25.82 13.71 -14.24
N ALA A 117 -24.56 13.90 -14.67
CA ALA A 117 -24.06 13.40 -15.95
C ALA A 117 -23.68 11.92 -15.95
N ALA A 118 -23.58 11.26 -14.77
CA ALA A 118 -23.09 9.89 -14.68
C ALA A 118 -24.04 8.91 -15.38
N THR A 119 -23.50 8.19 -16.35
CA THR A 119 -24.19 7.15 -17.12
C THR A 119 -23.34 5.90 -17.25
N TRP A 120 -24.00 4.78 -17.48
CA TRP A 120 -23.38 3.53 -17.91
C TRP A 120 -23.09 3.54 -19.42
N ASP A 121 -22.39 2.51 -19.91
CA ASP A 121 -22.02 2.37 -21.31
C ASP A 121 -23.24 2.19 -22.25
N ASN A 122 -24.40 1.83 -21.70
CA ASN A 122 -25.69 1.74 -22.41
C ASN A 122 -26.51 3.05 -22.32
N ASP A 123 -25.89 4.15 -21.94
CA ASP A 123 -26.49 5.48 -21.74
C ASP A 123 -27.56 5.56 -20.64
N THR A 124 -27.79 4.49 -19.85
CA THR A 124 -28.70 4.56 -18.69
C THR A 124 -28.03 5.28 -17.52
N PRO A 125 -28.78 6.04 -16.69
CA PRO A 125 -28.21 6.77 -15.58
C PRO A 125 -27.68 5.83 -14.48
N VAL A 126 -26.55 6.21 -13.88
CA VAL A 126 -26.09 5.61 -12.62
C VAL A 126 -26.94 6.15 -11.48
N THR A 127 -27.43 5.27 -10.62
CA THR A 127 -28.36 5.63 -9.54
C THR A 127 -27.95 5.02 -8.18
N GLY A 128 -28.64 5.43 -7.12
CA GLY A 128 -28.49 4.82 -5.78
C GLY A 128 -28.88 3.34 -5.75
N GLU A 129 -29.73 2.87 -6.69
CA GLU A 129 -30.05 1.44 -6.82
C GLU A 129 -28.83 0.61 -7.21
N ASP A 130 -27.94 1.14 -8.04
CA ASP A 130 -26.68 0.47 -8.41
C ASP A 130 -25.72 0.40 -7.22
N PHE A 131 -25.69 1.44 -6.38
CA PHE A 131 -24.94 1.40 -5.11
C PHE A 131 -25.53 0.39 -4.13
N ALA A 132 -26.86 0.40 -3.95
CA ALA A 132 -27.56 -0.59 -3.11
C ALA A 132 -27.32 -2.02 -3.61
N PHE A 133 -27.32 -2.23 -4.93
CA PHE A 133 -26.95 -3.50 -5.54
C PHE A 133 -25.53 -3.93 -5.19
N SER A 134 -24.55 -3.02 -5.26
CA SER A 134 -23.16 -3.31 -4.90
C SER A 134 -23.03 -3.78 -3.44
N ILE A 135 -23.78 -3.17 -2.52
CA ILE A 135 -23.87 -3.62 -1.11
C ILE A 135 -24.50 -5.02 -1.02
N LYS A 136 -25.59 -5.28 -1.77
CA LYS A 136 -26.24 -6.61 -1.77
C LYS A 136 -25.33 -7.72 -2.29
N VAL A 137 -24.48 -7.42 -3.28
CA VAL A 137 -23.46 -8.36 -3.79
C VAL A 137 -22.52 -8.78 -2.67
N ILE A 138 -21.97 -7.83 -1.89
CA ILE A 138 -21.08 -8.13 -0.76
C ILE A 138 -21.79 -8.94 0.33
N LYS A 139 -23.07 -8.65 0.58
CA LYS A 139 -23.87 -9.34 1.60
C LYS A 139 -24.40 -10.71 1.17
N ASN A 140 -24.28 -11.08 -0.11
CA ASN A 140 -24.58 -12.43 -0.55
C ASN A 140 -23.57 -13.41 0.06
N PRO A 141 -24.00 -14.43 0.84
CA PRO A 141 -23.09 -15.31 1.58
C PRO A 141 -22.25 -16.24 0.70
N LEU A 142 -22.55 -16.35 -0.60
CA LEU A 142 -21.88 -17.24 -1.56
C LEU A 142 -21.02 -16.49 -2.58
N VAL A 143 -21.03 -15.17 -2.61
CA VAL A 143 -20.07 -14.40 -3.42
C VAL A 143 -18.69 -14.50 -2.79
N ASP A 144 -17.63 -14.68 -3.61
CA ASP A 144 -16.26 -14.94 -3.17
C ASP A 144 -15.53 -13.67 -2.66
N CYS A 145 -16.23 -12.86 -1.86
CA CYS A 145 -15.74 -11.59 -1.33
C CYS A 145 -15.62 -11.58 0.20
N ALA A 146 -15.37 -12.73 0.82
CA ALA A 146 -15.28 -12.86 2.28
C ALA A 146 -14.37 -11.81 2.96
N PRO A 147 -13.19 -11.43 2.43
CA PRO A 147 -12.35 -10.39 3.02
C PRO A 147 -12.99 -8.99 3.06
N LEU A 148 -13.96 -8.70 2.19
CA LEU A 148 -14.63 -7.39 2.15
C LEU A 148 -15.79 -7.28 3.14
N ARG A 149 -16.46 -8.39 3.49
CA ARG A 149 -17.69 -8.37 4.30
C ARG A 149 -17.54 -7.60 5.61
N PRO A 150 -16.47 -7.77 6.41
CA PRO A 150 -16.32 -7.04 7.67
C PRO A 150 -16.34 -5.52 7.54
N TYR A 151 -15.89 -4.99 6.38
CA TYR A 151 -15.89 -3.56 6.09
C TYR A 151 -17.26 -3.00 5.70
N TYR A 152 -18.29 -3.85 5.56
CA TYR A 152 -19.66 -3.45 5.20
C TYR A 152 -20.74 -4.02 6.13
N GLU A 153 -20.38 -4.73 7.21
CA GLU A 153 -21.30 -5.24 8.23
C GLU A 153 -22.08 -4.11 8.91
N PHE A 154 -21.45 -2.94 9.06
CA PHE A 154 -22.07 -1.78 9.68
C PHE A 154 -23.20 -1.16 8.82
N VAL A 155 -23.33 -1.51 7.54
CA VAL A 155 -24.39 -1.01 6.67
C VAL A 155 -25.70 -1.73 6.99
N LYS A 156 -26.64 -0.97 7.58
CA LYS A 156 -27.99 -1.45 7.94
C LYS A 156 -28.91 -1.45 6.75
N ASP A 157 -28.92 -0.34 5.98
CA ASP A 157 -29.81 -0.19 4.82
C ASP A 157 -29.32 0.91 3.89
N VAL A 158 -29.85 0.94 2.65
CA VAL A 158 -29.69 2.02 1.67
C VAL A 158 -31.07 2.46 1.23
N ILE A 159 -31.43 3.71 1.54
CA ILE A 159 -32.74 4.30 1.26
C ILE A 159 -32.62 5.23 0.07
N ILE A 160 -33.27 4.91 -1.04
CA ILE A 160 -33.27 5.72 -2.25
C ILE A 160 -34.34 6.81 -2.15
N ASP A 161 -34.01 8.04 -2.54
CA ASP A 161 -35.01 9.12 -2.64
C ASP A 161 -35.97 8.83 -3.82
N PRO A 162 -37.28 8.66 -3.56
CA PRO A 162 -38.24 8.34 -4.62
C PRO A 162 -38.42 9.45 -5.67
N LYS A 163 -38.04 10.70 -5.34
CA LYS A 163 -38.10 11.84 -6.25
C LYS A 163 -36.80 12.07 -7.03
N ASN A 164 -35.68 11.60 -6.50
CA ASN A 164 -34.37 11.69 -7.14
C ASN A 164 -33.61 10.38 -6.93
N PRO A 165 -33.67 9.40 -7.85
CA PRO A 165 -33.02 8.10 -7.69
C PRO A 165 -31.49 8.17 -7.62
N ARG A 166 -30.89 9.34 -7.91
CA ARG A 166 -29.45 9.59 -7.72
C ARG A 166 -29.11 9.99 -6.28
N ARG A 167 -30.08 10.43 -5.48
CA ARG A 167 -29.92 10.75 -4.05
C ARG A 167 -30.33 9.56 -3.19
N PHE A 168 -29.47 9.20 -2.24
CA PHE A 168 -29.73 8.08 -1.36
C PHE A 168 -29.04 8.26 0.00
N ILE A 169 -29.56 7.58 1.01
CA ILE A 169 -29.03 7.61 2.37
C ILE A 169 -28.56 6.20 2.73
N VAL A 170 -27.28 6.08 3.08
CA VAL A 170 -26.77 4.86 3.71
C VAL A 170 -26.99 4.98 5.22
N VAL A 171 -27.75 4.05 5.79
CA VAL A 171 -28.01 3.95 7.23
C VAL A 171 -27.09 2.89 7.83
N THR A 172 -26.44 3.22 8.93
CA THR A 172 -25.50 2.33 9.63
C THR A 172 -26.07 1.87 10.96
N ASN A 173 -25.62 0.73 11.47
CA ASN A 173 -26.04 0.18 12.76
C ASN A 173 -25.14 0.62 13.93
N ARG A 174 -23.98 1.21 13.63
CA ARG A 174 -23.00 1.73 14.60
C ARG A 174 -22.14 2.80 13.96
N LYS A 175 -21.50 3.59 14.78
CA LYS A 175 -20.37 4.45 14.33
C LYS A 175 -19.20 3.54 13.93
N TYR A 176 -18.54 3.90 12.86
CA TYR A 176 -17.36 3.20 12.41
C TYR A 176 -16.41 4.16 11.72
N MET A 177 -15.18 4.27 12.21
CA MET A 177 -14.19 5.24 11.70
C MET A 177 -13.87 5.11 10.21
N LEU A 178 -14.05 3.90 9.65
CA LEU A 178 -13.86 3.64 8.22
C LEU A 178 -15.15 3.75 7.39
N ALA A 179 -16.28 4.18 7.98
CA ALA A 179 -17.55 4.24 7.26
C ALA A 179 -17.45 5.08 5.98
N LEU A 180 -16.91 6.31 6.08
CA LEU A 180 -16.75 7.18 4.92
C LEU A 180 -15.85 6.55 3.83
N SER A 181 -14.72 5.97 4.23
CA SER A 181 -13.80 5.33 3.29
C SER A 181 -14.42 4.10 2.64
N SER A 182 -15.03 3.20 3.42
CA SER A 182 -15.66 1.98 2.89
C SER A 182 -16.79 2.31 1.91
N LEU A 183 -17.69 3.23 2.28
CA LEU A 183 -18.80 3.64 1.43
C LEU A 183 -18.32 4.40 0.19
N GLY A 184 -17.36 5.31 0.39
CA GLY A 184 -16.84 6.18 -0.67
C GLY A 184 -16.03 5.43 -1.72
N THR A 185 -15.28 4.40 -1.33
CA THR A 185 -14.35 3.68 -2.23
C THR A 185 -14.86 2.31 -2.70
N LEU A 186 -16.13 1.99 -2.47
CA LEU A 186 -16.77 0.83 -3.06
C LEU A 186 -16.97 1.04 -4.56
N PHE A 187 -16.55 0.09 -5.38
CA PHE A 187 -16.90 0.08 -6.80
C PHE A 187 -18.41 -0.05 -6.98
N VAL A 188 -19.00 0.92 -7.69
CA VAL A 188 -20.43 0.86 -8.02
C VAL A 188 -20.61 -0.04 -9.23
N LEU A 189 -21.51 -1.01 -9.11
CA LEU A 189 -21.72 -2.07 -10.09
C LEU A 189 -22.99 -1.82 -10.93
N PRO A 190 -22.92 -1.97 -12.28
CA PRO A 190 -24.10 -1.88 -13.14
C PRO A 190 -25.00 -3.09 -12.95
N ARG A 191 -26.13 -2.90 -12.26
CA ARG A 191 -27.08 -3.99 -12.03
C ARG A 191 -27.50 -4.68 -13.33
N TYR A 192 -27.76 -3.91 -14.40
CA TYR A 192 -28.17 -4.47 -15.69
C TYR A 192 -27.19 -5.49 -16.29
N ALA A 193 -25.88 -5.37 -16.00
CA ALA A 193 -24.84 -6.25 -16.53
C ALA A 193 -24.54 -7.43 -15.61
N TYR A 194 -24.62 -7.22 -14.28
CA TYR A 194 -24.25 -8.23 -13.29
C TYR A 194 -25.44 -9.00 -12.70
N ASP A 195 -26.66 -8.49 -12.84
CA ASP A 195 -27.90 -9.13 -12.38
C ASP A 195 -29.07 -8.87 -13.34
N PRO A 196 -28.97 -9.30 -14.62
CA PRO A 196 -30.01 -9.03 -15.62
C PRO A 196 -31.37 -9.63 -15.29
N GLU A 197 -31.40 -10.72 -14.50
CA GLU A 197 -32.62 -11.36 -14.04
C GLU A 197 -33.17 -10.77 -12.73
N ASN A 198 -32.51 -9.74 -12.20
CA ASN A 198 -32.89 -9.07 -10.94
C ASN A 198 -33.04 -10.04 -9.75
N LEU A 199 -32.13 -11.01 -9.64
CA LEU A 199 -32.14 -12.01 -8.58
C LEU A 199 -31.93 -11.38 -7.21
N MET A 200 -30.93 -10.47 -7.09
CA MET A 200 -30.64 -9.73 -5.85
C MET A 200 -31.69 -8.63 -5.56
N GLY A 201 -32.47 -8.23 -6.55
CA GLY A 201 -33.61 -7.33 -6.35
C GLY A 201 -34.74 -7.91 -5.49
N ARG A 202 -34.77 -9.23 -5.35
CA ARG A 202 -35.77 -9.95 -4.50
C ARG A 202 -35.49 -9.83 -3.00
N TYR A 203 -34.31 -9.35 -2.61
CA TYR A 203 -33.90 -9.21 -1.20
C TYR A 203 -33.63 -7.75 -0.88
N THR A 204 -34.06 -7.32 0.31
CA THR A 204 -33.63 -6.05 0.89
C THR A 204 -32.31 -6.22 1.64
N ILE A 205 -31.57 -5.12 1.86
CA ILE A 205 -30.34 -5.16 2.66
C ILE A 205 -30.63 -5.62 4.10
N PRO A 206 -31.69 -5.14 4.78
CA PRO A 206 -32.06 -5.69 6.09
C PRO A 206 -32.31 -7.20 6.10
N GLN A 207 -33.00 -7.76 5.08
CA GLN A 207 -33.18 -9.21 4.98
C GLN A 207 -31.88 -9.98 4.83
N LEU A 208 -30.93 -9.46 4.00
CA LEU A 208 -29.60 -10.08 3.85
C LEU A 208 -28.82 -10.02 5.16
N ASN A 209 -28.94 -8.95 5.94
CA ASN A 209 -28.31 -8.83 7.24
C ASN A 209 -28.90 -9.81 8.27
N GLU A 210 -30.22 -9.96 8.31
CA GLU A 210 -30.91 -10.81 9.28
C GLU A 210 -30.73 -12.30 8.97
N MET A 211 -30.90 -12.66 7.71
CA MET A 211 -30.85 -14.05 7.29
C MET A 211 -29.45 -14.60 7.12
N GLY A 212 -28.50 -13.77 6.63
CA GLY A 212 -27.08 -14.13 6.50
C GLY A 212 -26.86 -15.51 5.88
N ASP A 213 -26.15 -16.38 6.60
CA ASP A 213 -25.83 -17.74 6.14
C ASP A 213 -27.04 -18.65 5.93
N LYS A 214 -28.22 -18.35 6.50
CA LYS A 214 -29.44 -19.11 6.25
C LYS A 214 -29.88 -19.08 4.78
N LEU A 215 -29.43 -18.04 4.04
CA LEU A 215 -29.68 -17.91 2.60
C LEU A 215 -28.77 -18.76 1.70
N ARG A 216 -27.79 -19.48 2.24
CA ARG A 216 -26.88 -20.31 1.43
C ARG A 216 -27.59 -21.36 0.58
N ASN A 217 -28.75 -21.83 1.00
CA ASN A 217 -29.56 -22.83 0.26
C ASN A 217 -30.65 -22.19 -0.62
N ASP A 218 -30.75 -20.86 -0.66
CA ASP A 218 -31.71 -20.18 -1.51
C ASP A 218 -31.29 -20.24 -3.00
N PRO A 219 -32.17 -20.71 -3.91
CA PRO A 219 -31.85 -20.91 -5.31
C PRO A 219 -31.42 -19.63 -6.05
N ASN A 220 -32.00 -18.46 -5.71
CA ASN A 220 -31.64 -17.19 -6.35
C ASN A 220 -30.28 -16.70 -5.88
N ILE A 221 -29.99 -16.84 -4.57
CA ILE A 221 -28.68 -16.53 -3.98
C ILE A 221 -27.59 -17.39 -4.59
N GLN A 222 -27.85 -18.71 -4.74
CA GLN A 222 -26.91 -19.65 -5.37
C GLN A 222 -26.70 -19.35 -6.85
N LYS A 223 -27.79 -19.10 -7.60
CA LYS A 223 -27.70 -18.77 -9.02
C LYS A 223 -26.91 -17.51 -9.25
N PHE A 224 -27.28 -16.42 -8.54
CA PHE A 224 -26.57 -15.15 -8.63
C PHE A 224 -25.07 -15.32 -8.33
N ALA A 225 -24.73 -15.92 -7.20
CA ALA A 225 -23.33 -16.06 -6.79
C ALA A 225 -22.51 -16.86 -7.81
N ARG A 226 -23.06 -17.97 -8.35
CA ARG A 226 -22.37 -18.75 -9.37
C ARG A 226 -22.08 -17.94 -10.64
N GLU A 227 -23.06 -17.19 -11.13
CA GLU A 227 -22.91 -16.34 -12.32
C GLU A 227 -21.98 -15.16 -12.06
N TYR A 228 -22.07 -14.51 -10.92
CA TYR A 228 -21.21 -13.40 -10.54
C TYR A 228 -19.75 -13.83 -10.34
N ASN A 229 -19.50 -14.93 -9.64
CA ASN A 229 -18.17 -15.45 -9.38
C ASN A 229 -17.46 -15.92 -10.67
N SER A 230 -18.21 -16.26 -11.72
CA SER A 230 -17.64 -16.66 -13.02
C SER A 230 -17.09 -15.49 -13.86
N LYS A 231 -17.48 -14.25 -13.55
CA LYS A 231 -17.08 -13.04 -14.28
C LYS A 231 -15.68 -12.58 -13.82
N GLN A 232 -14.63 -13.07 -14.46
CA GLN A 232 -13.27 -12.90 -13.97
C GLN A 232 -12.31 -12.20 -14.94
N ARG A 233 -12.37 -12.51 -16.25
CA ARG A 233 -11.32 -12.13 -17.21
C ARG A 233 -11.82 -11.66 -18.56
N GLU A 234 -13.01 -12.09 -18.97
CA GLU A 234 -13.51 -11.82 -20.29
C GLU A 234 -13.94 -10.35 -20.44
N PRO A 235 -13.53 -9.65 -21.53
CA PRO A 235 -13.89 -8.24 -21.72
C PRO A 235 -15.40 -7.96 -21.63
N LYS A 236 -16.24 -8.89 -22.10
CA LYS A 236 -17.72 -8.75 -22.06
C LYS A 236 -18.30 -8.84 -20.65
N ASP A 237 -17.56 -9.44 -19.71
CA ASP A 237 -18.00 -9.66 -18.32
C ASP A 237 -17.53 -8.54 -17.38
N ILE A 238 -16.53 -7.74 -17.79
CA ILE A 238 -15.95 -6.66 -16.99
C ILE A 238 -16.49 -5.32 -17.48
N VAL A 239 -17.65 -4.95 -16.97
CA VAL A 239 -18.38 -3.75 -17.37
C VAL A 239 -18.46 -2.75 -16.22
N GLY A 240 -17.98 -1.53 -16.42
CA GLY A 240 -18.00 -0.46 -15.43
C GLY A 240 -18.18 0.92 -16.07
N CYS A 241 -18.37 1.97 -15.27
CA CYS A 241 -18.52 3.35 -15.72
C CYS A 241 -17.22 4.15 -15.73
N GLY A 242 -16.08 3.50 -15.52
CA GLY A 242 -14.77 4.14 -15.61
C GLY A 242 -14.39 4.53 -17.05
N PRO A 243 -13.32 5.31 -17.23
CA PRO A 243 -12.90 5.85 -18.52
C PRO A 243 -12.38 4.79 -19.51
N TYR A 244 -12.00 3.62 -19.03
CA TYR A 244 -11.43 2.55 -19.83
C TYR A 244 -12.35 1.33 -19.86
N ALA A 245 -12.20 0.51 -20.90
CA ALA A 245 -12.75 -0.83 -21.04
C ALA A 245 -11.61 -1.84 -21.18
N LEU A 246 -11.79 -3.05 -20.68
CA LEU A 246 -10.86 -4.14 -20.92
C LEU A 246 -10.90 -4.50 -22.42
N GLU A 247 -9.80 -4.29 -23.13
CA GLU A 247 -9.68 -4.63 -24.56
C GLU A 247 -9.33 -6.10 -24.71
N ARG A 248 -8.32 -6.57 -23.96
CA ARG A 248 -7.90 -7.98 -23.93
C ARG A 248 -7.03 -8.27 -22.73
N TRP A 249 -6.97 -9.54 -22.37
CA TRP A 249 -6.06 -10.11 -21.41
C TRP A 249 -5.34 -11.33 -22.03
N GLU A 250 -4.06 -11.17 -22.26
CA GLU A 250 -3.16 -12.21 -22.79
C GLU A 250 -2.34 -12.76 -21.62
N THR A 251 -2.77 -13.88 -21.05
CA THR A 251 -2.18 -14.46 -19.84
C THR A 251 -0.67 -14.65 -20.00
N GLY A 252 0.09 -14.22 -19.00
CA GLY A 252 1.56 -14.26 -18.99
C GLY A 252 2.25 -13.24 -19.88
N GLN A 253 1.48 -12.36 -20.56
CA GLN A 253 2.03 -11.38 -21.49
C GLN A 253 1.60 -9.96 -21.14
N GLN A 254 0.30 -9.65 -21.20
CA GLN A 254 -0.19 -8.29 -20.95
C GLN A 254 -1.70 -8.22 -20.72
N ILE A 255 -2.11 -7.16 -20.04
CA ILE A 255 -3.50 -6.72 -19.93
C ILE A 255 -3.60 -5.35 -20.63
N VAL A 256 -4.56 -5.17 -21.51
CA VAL A 256 -4.74 -3.97 -22.29
C VAL A 256 -6.09 -3.35 -21.99
N LEU A 257 -6.06 -2.11 -21.54
CA LEU A 257 -7.24 -1.28 -21.38
C LEU A 257 -7.28 -0.25 -22.50
N ARG A 258 -8.43 -0.10 -23.13
CA ARG A 258 -8.69 0.90 -24.16
C ARG A 258 -9.61 1.99 -23.62
N ARG A 259 -9.24 3.24 -23.85
CA ARG A 259 -10.07 4.38 -23.50
C ARG A 259 -11.39 4.33 -24.27
N LYS A 260 -12.50 4.58 -23.59
CA LYS A 260 -13.82 4.65 -24.21
C LYS A 260 -13.90 5.85 -25.17
N ALA A 261 -14.53 5.68 -26.32
CA ALA A 261 -14.70 6.75 -27.32
C ALA A 261 -15.55 7.90 -26.76
N ARG A 262 -16.55 7.57 -25.96
CA ARG A 262 -17.40 8.50 -25.18
C ARG A 262 -17.40 8.04 -23.74
N TRP A 263 -17.14 8.95 -22.83
CA TRP A 263 -17.23 8.71 -21.40
C TRP A 263 -17.98 9.88 -20.76
N TRP A 264 -18.88 9.59 -19.88
CA TRP A 264 -19.77 10.58 -19.28
C TRP A 264 -19.06 11.77 -18.62
N ALA A 265 -17.83 11.56 -18.14
CA ALA A 265 -17.04 12.57 -17.44
C ALA A 265 -16.01 13.30 -18.35
N ASP A 266 -16.07 13.12 -19.65
CA ASP A 266 -15.09 13.69 -20.61
C ASP A 266 -14.90 15.22 -20.54
N THR A 267 -15.90 15.94 -20.07
CA THR A 267 -15.88 17.41 -19.95
C THR A 267 -15.64 17.90 -18.53
N LEU A 268 -15.59 16.99 -17.56
CA LEU A 268 -15.38 17.32 -16.15
C LEU A 268 -13.89 17.53 -15.87
N LYS A 269 -13.60 18.35 -14.85
CA LYS A 269 -12.24 18.63 -14.40
C LYS A 269 -12.03 18.09 -13.01
N GLY A 270 -10.82 17.61 -12.74
CA GLY A 270 -10.41 17.09 -11.45
C GLY A 270 -9.74 15.73 -11.57
N ILE A 271 -9.06 15.31 -10.50
CA ILE A 271 -8.24 14.08 -10.48
C ILE A 271 -9.04 12.82 -10.81
N ALA A 272 -10.32 12.77 -10.39
CA ALA A 272 -11.21 11.63 -10.65
C ALA A 272 -11.56 11.46 -12.15
N TYR A 273 -11.33 12.48 -12.95
CA TYR A 273 -11.77 12.54 -14.35
C TYR A 273 -10.60 12.62 -15.35
N GLU A 274 -9.38 12.48 -14.87
CA GLU A 274 -8.20 12.43 -15.74
C GLU A 274 -8.12 11.08 -16.47
N ALA A 275 -8.14 11.10 -17.80
CA ALA A 275 -8.02 9.91 -18.64
C ALA A 275 -7.51 10.32 -20.03
N TYR A 276 -6.20 10.49 -20.16
CA TYR A 276 -5.59 11.03 -21.37
C TYR A 276 -5.07 9.96 -22.34
N PRO A 277 -4.39 8.86 -21.90
CA PRO A 277 -3.88 7.84 -22.81
C PRO A 277 -4.99 7.09 -23.54
N ASP A 278 -4.75 6.74 -24.81
CA ASP A 278 -5.67 5.89 -25.59
C ASP A 278 -5.64 4.44 -25.10
N ARG A 279 -4.48 3.98 -24.58
CA ARG A 279 -4.34 2.65 -23.96
C ARG A 279 -3.48 2.70 -22.70
N LEU A 280 -3.87 1.89 -21.72
CA LEU A 280 -3.06 1.51 -20.59
C LEU A 280 -2.70 0.03 -20.76
N ILE A 281 -1.40 -0.26 -20.80
CA ILE A 281 -0.89 -1.61 -21.04
C ILE A 281 -0.10 -2.04 -19.82
N TYR A 282 -0.54 -3.12 -19.17
CA TYR A 282 0.16 -3.75 -18.06
C TYR A 282 0.93 -4.94 -18.61
N ARG A 283 2.24 -4.79 -18.81
CA ARG A 283 3.11 -5.80 -19.40
C ARG A 283 3.70 -6.70 -18.34
N VAL A 284 3.41 -8.01 -18.45
CA VAL A 284 3.92 -9.02 -17.50
C VAL A 284 5.36 -9.35 -17.84
N VAL A 285 6.27 -9.15 -16.89
CA VAL A 285 7.69 -9.56 -16.98
C VAL A 285 8.12 -10.09 -15.62
N ASN A 286 8.18 -11.40 -15.46
CA ASN A 286 8.42 -12.07 -14.17
C ASN A 286 9.86 -11.95 -13.69
N ASP A 287 10.84 -11.85 -14.60
CA ASP A 287 12.25 -11.70 -14.25
C ASP A 287 12.64 -10.23 -14.11
N PRO A 288 13.11 -9.80 -12.92
CA PRO A 288 13.46 -8.40 -12.69
C PRO A 288 14.58 -7.87 -13.60
N ASN A 289 15.56 -8.69 -13.98
CA ASN A 289 16.68 -8.26 -14.85
C ASN A 289 16.18 -8.02 -16.28
N THR A 290 15.28 -8.89 -16.75
CA THR A 290 14.59 -8.71 -18.04
C THR A 290 13.73 -7.45 -18.02
N ALA A 291 12.98 -7.18 -16.93
CA ALA A 291 12.19 -5.97 -16.78
C ALA A 291 13.07 -4.71 -16.84
N ILE A 292 14.21 -4.70 -16.13
CA ILE A 292 15.18 -3.58 -16.18
C ILE A 292 15.77 -3.41 -17.58
N THR A 293 16.04 -4.51 -18.26
CA THR A 293 16.55 -4.46 -19.65
C THR A 293 15.50 -3.85 -20.59
N ASN A 294 14.25 -4.24 -20.47
CA ASN A 294 13.13 -3.67 -21.23
C ASN A 294 12.92 -2.17 -20.89
N LEU A 295 13.08 -1.79 -19.63
CA LEU A 295 13.01 -0.40 -19.19
C LEU A 295 14.13 0.44 -19.83
N LYS A 296 15.39 -0.03 -19.79
CA LYS A 296 16.53 0.62 -20.45
C LYS A 296 16.35 0.74 -21.97
N ALA A 297 15.73 -0.27 -22.58
CA ALA A 297 15.40 -0.26 -24.01
C ALA A 297 14.14 0.57 -24.35
N GLN A 298 13.54 1.26 -23.35
CA GLN A 298 12.31 2.06 -23.49
C GLN A 298 11.10 1.27 -24.01
N LYS A 299 11.07 -0.05 -23.80
CA LYS A 299 9.92 -0.93 -24.06
C LYS A 299 8.88 -0.90 -22.93
N LEU A 300 9.26 -0.35 -21.80
CA LEU A 300 8.42 -0.02 -20.65
C LEU A 300 8.53 1.48 -20.38
N ASP A 301 7.42 2.10 -20.05
CA ASP A 301 7.34 3.50 -19.70
C ASP A 301 7.40 3.75 -18.20
N VAL A 302 6.84 2.81 -17.43
CA VAL A 302 6.77 2.88 -15.97
C VAL A 302 7.16 1.54 -15.38
N MET A 303 8.02 1.57 -14.38
CA MET A 303 8.35 0.44 -13.54
C MET A 303 8.42 0.90 -12.09
N ASN A 304 7.69 0.24 -11.20
CA ASN A 304 7.81 0.37 -9.74
C ASN A 304 8.52 -0.83 -9.14
N SER A 305 8.73 -0.81 -7.83
CA SER A 305 9.36 -1.89 -7.05
C SER A 305 10.73 -2.32 -7.60
N ILE A 306 11.46 -1.38 -8.22
CA ILE A 306 12.81 -1.63 -8.74
C ILE A 306 13.71 -2.07 -7.57
N PRO A 307 14.49 -3.17 -7.69
CA PRO A 307 15.41 -3.59 -6.64
C PRO A 307 16.36 -2.43 -6.24
N ALA A 308 16.62 -2.26 -4.95
CA ALA A 308 17.33 -1.09 -4.43
C ALA A 308 18.72 -0.89 -5.05
N LYS A 309 19.46 -1.98 -5.22
CA LYS A 309 20.79 -1.98 -5.88
C LYS A 309 20.70 -1.47 -7.32
N ASP A 310 19.73 -1.98 -8.08
CA ASP A 310 19.55 -1.61 -9.49
C ASP A 310 19.08 -0.18 -9.63
N PHE A 311 18.20 0.28 -8.73
CA PHE A 311 17.74 1.66 -8.71
C PHE A 311 18.90 2.65 -8.53
N VAL A 312 19.86 2.36 -7.64
CA VAL A 312 21.05 3.18 -7.46
C VAL A 312 21.93 3.18 -8.72
N GLN A 313 22.08 2.03 -9.38
CA GLN A 313 22.82 1.94 -10.63
C GLN A 313 22.13 2.73 -11.76
N LEU A 314 20.82 2.65 -11.88
CA LEU A 314 20.04 3.43 -12.85
C LEU A 314 20.19 4.93 -12.60
N LYS A 315 20.18 5.35 -11.33
CA LYS A 315 20.34 6.77 -10.94
C LYS A 315 21.69 7.35 -11.35
N SER A 316 22.75 6.55 -11.35
CA SER A 316 24.08 6.96 -11.77
C SER A 316 24.33 6.84 -13.29
N ASN A 317 23.40 6.25 -14.04
CA ASN A 317 23.51 6.08 -15.48
C ASN A 317 22.91 7.28 -16.22
N THR A 318 23.77 8.16 -16.77
CA THR A 318 23.33 9.37 -17.49
C THR A 318 22.49 9.05 -18.71
N GLY A 319 22.85 8.01 -19.48
CA GLY A 319 22.04 7.57 -20.63
C GLY A 319 20.62 7.15 -20.23
N PHE A 320 20.46 6.55 -19.04
CA PHE A 320 19.14 6.21 -18.52
C PHE A 320 18.38 7.44 -18.01
N THR A 321 19.04 8.28 -17.21
CA THR A 321 18.40 9.46 -16.61
C THR A 321 18.10 10.57 -17.63
N THR A 322 18.66 10.52 -18.85
CA THR A 322 18.20 11.35 -19.98
C THR A 322 16.74 11.06 -20.34
N HIS A 323 16.30 9.79 -20.25
CA HIS A 323 14.97 9.36 -20.67
C HIS A 323 13.99 9.16 -19.51
N PHE A 324 14.45 8.87 -18.31
CA PHE A 324 13.59 8.53 -17.16
C PHE A 324 13.81 9.45 -15.96
N ASN A 325 12.72 9.77 -15.28
CA ASN A 325 12.72 10.30 -13.92
C ASN A 325 12.68 9.13 -12.93
N LEU A 326 13.46 9.26 -11.87
CA LEU A 326 13.52 8.28 -10.77
C LEU A 326 12.94 8.89 -9.50
N HIS A 327 11.99 8.20 -8.88
CA HIS A 327 11.24 8.68 -7.73
C HIS A 327 11.31 7.69 -6.57
N THR A 328 11.30 8.22 -5.34
CA THR A 328 11.29 7.42 -4.10
C THR A 328 10.23 7.92 -3.14
N PRO A 329 8.92 7.81 -3.48
CA PRO A 329 7.87 8.18 -2.54
C PRO A 329 7.87 7.21 -1.34
N PRO A 330 7.51 7.69 -0.13
CA PRO A 330 7.31 6.81 1.02
C PRO A 330 6.16 5.83 0.77
N MET A 331 6.14 4.72 1.49
CA MET A 331 5.07 3.71 1.39
C MET A 331 4.30 3.57 2.70
N PHE A 332 3.00 3.28 2.60
CA PHE A 332 2.21 2.78 3.73
C PHE A 332 2.54 1.29 3.97
N ALA A 333 3.77 1.04 4.40
CA ALA A 333 4.26 -0.29 4.68
C ALA A 333 5.29 -0.24 5.81
N TYR A 334 5.45 -1.34 6.53
CA TYR A 334 6.57 -1.50 7.45
C TYR A 334 7.02 -2.96 7.55
N THR A 335 8.27 -3.15 7.95
CA THR A 335 8.89 -4.45 8.23
C THR A 335 9.21 -4.58 9.71
N TYR A 336 9.16 -5.80 10.22
CA TYR A 336 9.33 -6.09 11.64
C TYR A 336 9.78 -7.53 11.89
N ILE A 337 10.26 -7.80 13.11
CA ILE A 337 10.42 -9.14 13.65
C ILE A 337 9.30 -9.36 14.67
N GLY A 338 8.40 -10.29 14.42
CA GLY A 338 7.31 -10.65 15.32
C GLY A 338 7.77 -11.71 16.32
N LEU A 339 7.39 -11.55 17.60
CA LEU A 339 7.81 -12.40 18.72
C LEU A 339 6.60 -13.09 19.34
N ASN A 340 6.58 -14.40 19.42
CA ASN A 340 5.44 -15.14 19.95
C ASN A 340 5.33 -14.97 21.48
N MET A 341 4.34 -14.21 21.92
CA MET A 341 4.07 -13.93 23.33
C MET A 341 3.17 -14.99 23.99
N ARG A 342 2.51 -15.85 23.19
CA ARG A 342 1.60 -16.92 23.64
C ARG A 342 1.94 -18.24 22.95
N PRO A 343 3.15 -18.80 23.20
CA PRO A 343 3.60 -20.00 22.53
C PRO A 343 2.73 -21.20 22.90
N MET A 344 2.31 -21.98 21.90
CA MET A 344 1.56 -23.23 22.08
C MET A 344 2.51 -24.41 21.93
N GLY A 345 2.81 -25.10 23.07
CA GLY A 345 3.71 -26.26 23.06
C GLY A 345 5.19 -25.95 22.85
N ARG A 346 5.59 -24.67 22.89
CA ARG A 346 6.98 -24.20 22.78
C ARG A 346 7.41 -23.50 24.06
N PRO A 347 8.72 -23.37 24.33
CA PRO A 347 9.22 -22.62 25.47
C PRO A 347 8.74 -21.15 25.45
N PRO A 348 8.31 -20.58 26.59
CA PRO A 348 7.73 -19.24 26.66
C PRO A 348 8.81 -18.14 26.73
N ILE A 349 9.74 -18.12 25.79
CA ILE A 349 10.91 -17.24 25.77
C ILE A 349 10.49 -15.78 25.70
N PHE A 350 9.52 -15.46 24.84
CA PHE A 350 9.11 -14.08 24.55
C PHE A 350 7.88 -13.61 25.34
N THR A 351 7.47 -14.31 26.40
CA THR A 351 6.43 -13.83 27.33
C THR A 351 6.94 -12.66 28.18
N ASP A 352 8.22 -12.64 28.52
CA ASP A 352 8.86 -11.56 29.29
C ASP A 352 9.28 -10.41 28.36
N LYS A 353 8.77 -9.21 28.60
CA LYS A 353 9.10 -8.02 27.78
C LYS A 353 10.57 -7.63 27.84
N ARG A 354 11.29 -7.97 28.91
CA ARG A 354 12.73 -7.71 29.02
C ARG A 354 13.52 -8.49 27.97
N VAL A 355 13.12 -9.74 27.69
CA VAL A 355 13.72 -10.56 26.63
C VAL A 355 13.41 -9.97 25.24
N ARG A 356 12.17 -9.52 25.01
CA ARG A 356 11.79 -8.87 23.76
C ARG A 356 12.57 -7.57 23.52
N ARG A 357 12.72 -6.75 24.58
CA ARG A 357 13.52 -5.51 24.53
C ARG A 357 15.01 -5.80 24.35
N ALA A 358 15.54 -6.85 25.01
CA ALA A 358 16.92 -7.28 24.80
C ALA A 358 17.18 -7.60 23.32
N LEU A 359 16.28 -8.38 22.70
CA LEU A 359 16.42 -8.70 21.27
C LEU A 359 16.33 -7.44 20.39
N ALA A 360 15.51 -6.43 20.75
CA ALA A 360 15.44 -5.15 20.02
C ALA A 360 16.77 -4.38 20.06
N HIS A 361 17.53 -4.43 21.18
CA HIS A 361 18.86 -3.82 21.29
C HIS A 361 19.94 -4.54 20.47
N LEU A 362 19.66 -5.73 19.93
CA LEU A 362 20.61 -6.47 19.09
C LEU A 362 20.45 -6.18 17.60
N VAL A 363 19.49 -5.35 17.21
CA VAL A 363 19.22 -5.03 15.79
C VAL A 363 19.71 -3.62 15.47
N ASP A 364 20.82 -3.51 14.74
CA ASP A 364 21.28 -2.23 14.17
C ASP A 364 20.45 -1.87 12.92
N VAL A 365 19.30 -1.23 13.15
CA VAL A 365 18.37 -0.85 12.08
C VAL A 365 18.99 0.18 11.14
N ASP A 366 19.83 1.10 11.63
CA ASP A 366 20.44 2.13 10.81
C ASP A 366 21.46 1.52 9.83
N MET A 367 22.22 0.52 10.29
CA MET A 367 23.09 -0.27 9.39
C MET A 367 22.26 -1.06 8.37
N LEU A 368 21.10 -1.66 8.76
CA LEU A 368 20.23 -2.36 7.81
C LEU A 368 19.71 -1.41 6.73
N ILE A 369 19.25 -0.19 7.09
CA ILE A 369 18.82 0.83 6.12
C ILE A 369 19.94 1.17 5.15
N LYS A 370 21.14 1.44 5.67
CA LYS A 370 22.29 1.81 4.85
C LYS A 370 22.70 0.68 3.90
N LYS A 371 22.77 -0.56 4.40
CA LYS A 371 23.32 -1.72 3.69
C LYS A 371 22.35 -2.32 2.67
N PHE A 372 21.07 -2.44 3.02
CA PHE A 372 20.10 -3.16 2.19
C PHE A 372 19.11 -2.25 1.47
N SER A 373 18.77 -1.11 2.07
CA SER A 373 17.84 -0.15 1.45
C SER A 373 18.56 1.01 0.76
N TYR A 374 19.89 1.10 0.86
CA TYR A 374 20.69 2.21 0.31
C TYR A 374 20.15 3.60 0.74
N GLY A 375 19.67 3.71 1.98
CA GLY A 375 19.04 4.91 2.52
C GLY A 375 17.57 5.12 2.09
N MET A 376 16.99 4.22 1.29
CA MET A 376 15.62 4.33 0.79
C MET A 376 14.60 3.63 1.72
N ALA A 377 14.70 3.93 3.00
CA ALA A 377 13.75 3.53 4.03
C ALA A 377 13.87 4.47 5.23
N GLN A 378 12.84 4.56 6.02
CA GLN A 378 12.81 5.29 7.29
C GLN A 378 12.72 4.30 8.45
N ARG A 379 13.49 4.53 9.52
CA ARG A 379 13.38 3.78 10.77
C ARG A 379 12.05 4.11 11.45
N ILE A 380 11.42 3.11 12.07
CA ILE A 380 10.12 3.28 12.75
C ILE A 380 10.18 2.71 14.18
N THR A 381 9.24 3.16 15.01
CA THR A 381 9.15 2.80 16.43
C THR A 381 7.89 2.04 16.81
N GLY A 382 6.96 1.85 15.87
CA GLY A 382 5.68 1.20 16.17
C GLY A 382 4.83 0.89 14.94
N PRO A 383 3.56 0.52 15.13
CA PRO A 383 2.71 -0.09 14.12
C PRO A 383 2.06 0.89 13.14
N LEU A 384 2.32 2.18 13.30
CA LEU A 384 1.74 3.23 12.45
C LEU A 384 2.74 3.71 11.41
N TYR A 385 2.25 4.42 10.39
CA TYR A 385 3.11 4.91 9.30
C TYR A 385 3.56 6.34 9.58
N PRO A 386 4.85 6.67 9.45
CA PRO A 386 5.38 8.02 9.73
C PRO A 386 4.72 9.14 8.94
N MET A 387 4.11 8.83 7.79
CA MET A 387 3.37 9.79 6.97
C MET A 387 2.05 10.23 7.61
N GLN A 388 1.46 9.42 8.50
CA GLN A 388 0.26 9.74 9.26
C GLN A 388 0.64 10.62 10.47
N ARG A 389 1.13 11.83 10.21
CA ARG A 389 1.76 12.72 11.21
C ARG A 389 0.93 12.97 12.46
N GLY A 390 -0.40 13.00 12.36
CA GLY A 390 -1.28 13.16 13.52
C GLY A 390 -1.29 11.93 14.43
N SER A 391 -1.31 10.74 13.82
CA SER A 391 -1.45 9.44 14.50
C SER A 391 -0.11 8.85 14.94
N TYR A 392 0.96 9.05 14.16
CA TYR A 392 2.29 8.54 14.49
C TYR A 392 2.87 9.27 15.71
N ASN A 393 3.35 8.52 16.70
CA ASN A 393 4.01 9.11 17.87
C ASN A 393 5.51 9.27 17.61
N ASP A 394 5.90 10.44 17.12
CA ASP A 394 7.26 10.83 16.77
C ASP A 394 8.15 11.22 17.99
N THR A 395 7.56 11.28 19.19
CA THR A 395 8.31 11.53 20.42
C THR A 395 9.01 10.30 20.97
N LEU A 396 8.65 9.10 20.49
CA LEU A 396 9.24 7.85 20.94
C LEU A 396 10.62 7.64 20.27
N PRO A 397 11.72 7.59 21.05
CA PRO A 397 13.05 7.42 20.48
C PRO A 397 13.22 5.99 19.94
N PRO A 398 13.91 5.80 18.81
CA PRO A 398 14.27 4.47 18.36
C PRO A 398 15.13 3.73 19.38
N ILE A 399 14.86 2.43 19.60
CA ILE A 399 15.66 1.61 20.51
C ILE A 399 17.08 1.50 19.92
N PRO A 400 18.14 1.96 20.62
CA PRO A 400 19.49 1.94 20.07
C PRO A 400 20.04 0.51 19.98
N TYR A 401 20.93 0.25 19.04
CA TYR A 401 21.75 -0.95 19.04
C TYR A 401 22.71 -0.88 20.22
N ASP A 402 22.55 -1.76 21.18
CA ASP A 402 23.33 -1.83 22.43
C ASP A 402 23.38 -3.27 22.97
N PRO A 403 24.34 -4.09 22.52
CA PRO A 403 24.47 -5.46 23.01
C PRO A 403 24.74 -5.57 24.53
N ALA A 404 25.37 -4.55 25.14
CA ALA A 404 25.61 -4.55 26.59
C ALA A 404 24.28 -4.39 27.34
N LYS A 405 23.40 -3.49 26.88
CA LYS A 405 22.05 -3.35 27.44
C LYS A 405 21.20 -4.60 27.21
N ALA A 406 21.35 -5.26 26.08
CA ALA A 406 20.70 -6.53 25.81
C ALA A 406 21.12 -7.61 26.84
N ALA A 407 22.43 -7.77 27.08
CA ALA A 407 22.93 -8.71 28.08
C ALA A 407 22.40 -8.39 29.47
N GLN A 408 22.43 -7.13 29.90
CA GLN A 408 21.86 -6.68 31.18
C GLN A 408 20.38 -7.05 31.33
N LEU A 409 19.56 -6.81 30.31
CA LEU A 409 18.14 -7.14 30.36
C LEU A 409 17.88 -8.65 30.45
N LEU A 410 18.74 -9.46 29.84
CA LEU A 410 18.68 -10.92 29.99
C LEU A 410 19.04 -11.37 31.39
N ASP A 411 20.09 -10.78 32.00
CA ASP A 411 20.46 -11.04 33.41
C ASP A 411 19.30 -10.67 34.35
N GLU A 412 18.71 -9.48 34.17
CA GLU A 412 17.54 -9.02 34.93
C GLU A 412 16.32 -9.94 34.76
N ALA A 413 16.17 -10.56 33.55
CA ALA A 413 15.12 -11.52 33.29
C ALA A 413 15.41 -12.93 33.82
N GLY A 414 16.60 -13.16 34.40
CA GLY A 414 17.03 -14.43 35.01
C GLY A 414 17.53 -15.47 34.01
N TRP A 415 17.94 -15.03 32.81
CA TRP A 415 18.62 -15.88 31.83
C TRP A 415 20.12 -15.80 32.06
N ILE A 416 20.76 -16.89 32.51
CA ILE A 416 22.17 -16.95 32.89
C ILE A 416 22.79 -18.23 32.30
N ASP A 417 23.98 -18.13 31.75
CA ASP A 417 24.78 -19.31 31.35
C ASP A 417 25.35 -19.98 32.61
N GLN A 418 24.72 -21.07 33.06
CA GLN A 418 25.06 -21.78 34.29
C GLN A 418 26.01 -22.94 34.05
N ASP A 419 25.93 -23.59 32.88
CA ASP A 419 26.75 -24.73 32.51
C ASP A 419 28.03 -24.35 31.73
N GLY A 420 28.15 -23.07 31.30
CA GLY A 420 29.34 -22.53 30.65
C GLY A 420 29.43 -22.91 29.16
N ASP A 421 28.35 -23.32 28.53
CA ASP A 421 28.33 -23.71 27.11
C ASP A 421 28.17 -22.53 26.15
N GLY A 422 28.02 -21.31 26.71
CA GLY A 422 27.85 -20.06 25.95
C GLY A 422 26.41 -19.76 25.58
N ILE A 423 25.44 -20.56 26.03
CA ILE A 423 24.01 -20.34 25.83
C ILE A 423 23.36 -20.14 27.22
N ARG A 424 22.61 -19.06 27.35
CA ARG A 424 21.88 -18.77 28.58
C ARG A 424 20.71 -19.72 28.77
N GLU A 425 20.43 -20.10 30.02
CA GLU A 425 19.28 -20.89 30.41
C GLU A 425 18.53 -20.29 31.60
N LYS A 426 17.29 -20.71 31.75
CA LYS A 426 16.42 -20.31 32.87
C LYS A 426 15.52 -21.47 33.30
N LEU A 427 15.30 -21.59 34.59
CA LEU A 427 14.33 -22.54 35.13
C LEU A 427 12.91 -21.99 34.95
N ILE A 428 12.08 -22.63 34.12
CA ILE A 428 10.70 -22.27 33.84
C ILE A 428 9.83 -23.49 34.13
N ASP A 429 8.84 -23.35 35.01
CA ASP A 429 7.93 -24.44 35.43
C ASP A 429 8.65 -25.75 35.79
N GLY A 430 9.80 -25.64 36.50
CA GLY A 430 10.60 -26.77 36.93
C GLY A 430 11.47 -27.42 35.86
N ARG A 431 11.54 -26.85 34.66
CA ARG A 431 12.39 -27.31 33.55
C ARG A 431 13.46 -26.29 33.23
N LEU A 432 14.68 -26.73 33.01
CA LEU A 432 15.76 -25.88 32.54
C LEU A 432 15.55 -25.65 31.03
N VAL A 433 15.30 -24.40 30.63
CA VAL A 433 15.06 -23.99 29.27
C VAL A 433 16.27 -23.21 28.79
N LYS A 434 16.90 -23.61 27.68
CA LYS A 434 17.96 -22.85 27.00
C LYS A 434 17.34 -21.68 26.21
N LEU A 435 18.07 -20.57 26.16
CA LEU A 435 17.68 -19.39 25.36
C LEU A 435 17.98 -19.66 23.87
N GLU A 436 17.25 -20.62 23.33
CA GLU A 436 17.33 -21.08 21.96
C GLU A 436 15.96 -20.97 21.29
N PHE A 437 15.89 -20.34 20.12
CA PHE A 437 14.64 -20.14 19.41
C PHE A 437 14.81 -20.19 17.88
N GLU A 438 13.71 -20.46 17.18
CA GLU A 438 13.64 -20.47 15.73
C GLU A 438 13.06 -19.15 15.20
N ILE A 439 13.70 -18.57 14.16
CA ILE A 439 13.17 -17.43 13.42
C ILE A 439 12.78 -17.83 12.00
N LEU A 440 11.50 -17.62 11.64
CA LEU A 440 10.99 -17.92 10.32
C LEU A 440 11.23 -16.76 9.35
N THR A 441 11.61 -17.11 8.14
CA THR A 441 11.67 -16.19 6.99
C THR A 441 11.13 -16.88 5.75
N ASN A 442 10.67 -16.14 4.75
CA ASN A 442 10.20 -16.71 3.49
C ASN A 442 11.34 -16.89 2.49
N ALA A 443 11.40 -18.03 1.86
CA ALA A 443 12.35 -18.33 0.79
C ALA A 443 12.23 -17.29 -0.35
N GLY A 444 13.35 -16.99 -0.98
CA GLY A 444 13.44 -15.99 -2.06
C GLY A 444 13.51 -14.53 -1.58
N ASN A 445 13.35 -14.25 -0.27
CA ASN A 445 13.51 -12.91 0.27
C ASN A 445 14.88 -12.74 0.93
N GLU A 446 15.89 -12.41 0.12
CA GLU A 446 17.27 -12.26 0.57
C GLU A 446 17.44 -11.22 1.67
N VAL A 447 16.68 -10.13 1.64
CA VAL A 447 16.76 -9.08 2.67
C VAL A 447 16.35 -9.64 4.03
N ARG A 448 15.22 -10.35 4.11
CA ARG A 448 14.78 -10.98 5.37
C ARG A 448 15.78 -12.03 5.86
N LEU A 449 16.32 -12.85 4.95
CA LEU A 449 17.31 -13.86 5.29
C LEU A 449 18.59 -13.22 5.85
N GLN A 450 19.05 -12.11 5.28
CA GLN A 450 20.23 -11.40 5.77
C GLN A 450 19.96 -10.75 7.14
N ILE A 451 18.76 -10.20 7.37
CA ILE A 451 18.37 -9.70 8.69
C ILE A 451 18.42 -10.82 9.73
N ALA A 452 17.88 -12.00 9.41
CA ALA A 452 17.91 -13.16 10.31
C ALA A 452 19.35 -13.60 10.64
N ARG A 453 20.25 -13.63 9.65
CA ARG A 453 21.68 -13.99 9.83
C ARG A 453 22.42 -12.97 10.70
N ILE A 454 22.15 -11.68 10.51
CA ILE A 454 22.77 -10.63 11.35
C ILE A 454 22.25 -10.78 12.79
N LEU A 455 20.94 -10.95 12.99
CA LEU A 455 20.38 -11.17 14.31
C LEU A 455 20.97 -12.44 14.98
N GLN A 456 21.13 -13.54 14.25
CA GLN A 456 21.76 -14.75 14.74
C GLN A 456 23.18 -14.49 15.27
N GLN A 457 23.98 -13.74 14.52
CA GLN A 457 25.35 -13.38 14.92
C GLN A 457 25.38 -12.47 16.16
N GLU A 458 24.49 -11.47 16.21
CA GLU A 458 24.43 -10.55 17.35
C GLU A 458 23.88 -11.23 18.61
N ALA A 459 22.87 -12.09 18.46
CA ALA A 459 22.28 -12.87 19.54
C ALA A 459 23.29 -13.83 20.18
N GLN A 460 24.14 -14.46 19.39
CA GLN A 460 25.19 -15.35 19.88
C GLN A 460 26.16 -14.65 20.84
N LYS A 461 26.48 -13.37 20.61
CA LYS A 461 27.39 -12.59 21.46
C LYS A 461 26.89 -12.40 22.89
N VAL A 462 25.58 -12.52 23.09
CA VAL A 462 24.92 -12.35 24.39
C VAL A 462 24.31 -13.64 24.94
N GLY A 463 24.72 -14.80 24.40
CA GLY A 463 24.29 -16.12 24.89
C GLY A 463 22.90 -16.56 24.43
N MET A 464 22.42 -16.06 23.29
CA MET A 464 21.21 -16.55 22.64
C MET A 464 21.57 -17.40 21.41
N LYS A 465 20.91 -18.54 21.21
CA LYS A 465 21.05 -19.34 20.00
C LYS A 465 19.82 -19.16 19.11
N VAL A 466 20.04 -18.72 17.87
CA VAL A 466 18.98 -18.50 16.87
C VAL A 466 19.11 -19.49 15.72
N ASN A 467 18.06 -20.26 15.47
CA ASN A 467 17.95 -21.17 14.33
C ASN A 467 17.11 -20.50 13.23
N ILE A 468 17.61 -20.48 12.00
CA ILE A 468 16.91 -19.83 10.88
C ILE A 468 16.18 -20.87 10.04
N ALA A 469 14.87 -20.72 9.89
CA ALA A 469 14.04 -21.50 8.98
C ALA A 469 13.58 -20.66 7.81
N SER A 470 14.13 -20.91 6.62
CA SER A 470 13.71 -20.29 5.37
C SER A 470 12.69 -21.21 4.67
N LEU A 471 11.43 -20.78 4.59
CA LEU A 471 10.29 -21.61 4.20
C LEU A 471 9.62 -21.06 2.94
N ASP A 472 9.00 -21.94 2.16
CA ASP A 472 8.10 -21.52 1.10
C ASP A 472 6.96 -20.67 1.66
N TRP A 473 6.49 -19.69 0.88
CA TRP A 473 5.53 -18.69 1.34
C TRP A 473 4.25 -19.28 1.94
N SER A 474 3.71 -20.34 1.32
CA SER A 474 2.51 -21.03 1.82
C SER A 474 2.73 -21.67 3.19
N ILE A 475 3.87 -22.34 3.39
CA ILE A 475 4.26 -22.98 4.65
C ILE A 475 4.55 -21.91 5.72
N PHE A 476 5.23 -20.81 5.35
CA PHE A 476 5.47 -19.68 6.24
C PHE A 476 4.13 -19.10 6.76
N LEU A 477 3.16 -18.85 5.86
CA LEU A 477 1.84 -18.35 6.25
C LEU A 477 1.06 -19.36 7.10
N GLU A 478 1.12 -20.65 6.77
CA GLU A 478 0.45 -21.68 7.55
C GLU A 478 0.98 -21.74 8.98
N ARG A 479 2.31 -21.78 9.16
CA ARG A 479 2.93 -21.82 10.49
C ARG A 479 2.62 -20.55 11.29
N THR A 480 2.68 -19.37 10.67
CA THR A 480 2.34 -18.11 11.38
C THR A 480 0.86 -18.07 11.80
N LYS A 481 -0.07 -18.51 10.95
CA LYS A 481 -1.51 -18.61 11.28
C LYS A 481 -1.81 -19.63 12.39
N LYS A 482 -1.03 -20.71 12.46
CA LYS A 482 -1.14 -21.74 13.50
C LYS A 482 -0.37 -21.39 14.78
N HIS A 483 0.26 -20.21 14.85
CA HIS A 483 1.14 -19.77 15.95
C HIS A 483 2.33 -20.74 16.21
N ASP A 484 2.70 -21.55 15.22
CA ASP A 484 3.81 -22.51 15.27
C ASP A 484 5.15 -21.85 14.91
N PHE A 485 5.59 -20.93 15.75
CA PHE A 485 6.88 -20.23 15.63
C PHE A 485 7.31 -19.64 16.97
N ASP A 486 8.59 -19.32 17.11
CA ASP A 486 9.09 -18.49 18.21
C ASP A 486 9.21 -17.04 17.77
N ALA A 487 9.83 -16.80 16.59
CA ALA A 487 9.92 -15.49 15.96
C ALA A 487 9.74 -15.60 14.44
N TYR A 488 9.39 -14.50 13.77
CA TYR A 488 9.34 -14.43 12.32
C TYR A 488 9.65 -13.03 11.81
N ILE A 489 10.18 -12.92 10.58
CA ILE A 489 10.36 -11.63 9.91
C ILE A 489 9.19 -11.39 8.96
N GLY A 490 8.41 -10.36 9.25
CA GLY A 490 7.21 -10.02 8.52
C GLY A 490 7.21 -8.58 7.99
N GLY A 491 6.11 -8.23 7.34
CA GLY A 491 5.81 -6.86 6.92
C GLY A 491 4.31 -6.67 6.74
N TRP A 492 3.84 -5.48 7.02
CA TRP A 492 2.47 -5.07 6.74
C TRP A 492 2.44 -3.98 5.68
N ILE A 493 1.44 -4.06 4.82
CA ILE A 493 1.12 -3.04 3.84
C ILE A 493 -0.27 -2.53 4.19
N GLY A 494 -0.42 -1.23 4.28
CA GLY A 494 -1.68 -0.57 4.56
C GLY A 494 -2.04 0.47 3.51
N SER A 495 -2.86 1.41 3.90
CA SER A 495 -3.34 2.52 3.06
C SER A 495 -3.27 3.86 3.81
N HIS A 496 -3.63 4.93 3.12
CA HIS A 496 -3.80 6.26 3.70
C HIS A 496 -4.95 6.36 4.72
N ASN A 497 -5.88 5.39 4.69
CA ASN A 497 -7.02 5.35 5.62
C ASN A 497 -6.56 5.18 7.08
N PRO A 498 -7.39 5.57 8.04
CA PRO A 498 -7.21 5.15 9.42
C PRO A 498 -7.05 3.63 9.50
N GLN A 499 -6.14 3.15 10.34
CA GLN A 499 -5.91 1.72 10.48
C GLN A 499 -6.92 1.12 11.45
N ASP A 500 -7.69 0.11 11.03
CA ASP A 500 -8.43 -0.72 11.99
C ASP A 500 -7.44 -1.68 12.65
N LEU A 501 -7.15 -1.41 13.92
CA LEU A 501 -6.15 -2.17 14.69
C LEU A 501 -6.67 -3.54 15.13
N LYS A 502 -7.98 -3.82 14.99
CA LYS A 502 -8.60 -5.06 15.51
C LYS A 502 -7.97 -6.31 14.92
N GLN A 503 -7.82 -6.35 13.61
CA GLN A 503 -7.34 -7.55 12.91
C GLN A 503 -5.95 -8.01 13.37
N ILE A 504 -5.05 -7.08 13.71
CA ILE A 504 -3.65 -7.38 14.02
C ILE A 504 -3.37 -7.39 15.52
N TRP A 505 -4.13 -6.59 16.31
CA TRP A 505 -3.75 -6.30 17.69
C TRP A 505 -4.78 -6.68 18.76
N HIS A 506 -6.06 -6.89 18.39
CA HIS A 506 -7.10 -7.28 19.33
C HIS A 506 -6.94 -8.75 19.72
N THR A 507 -7.21 -9.10 20.99
CA THR A 507 -7.04 -10.47 21.48
C THR A 507 -7.94 -11.49 20.80
N SER A 508 -9.18 -11.10 20.38
CA SER A 508 -10.07 -11.98 19.63
C SER A 508 -9.46 -12.40 18.29
N SER A 509 -8.67 -11.54 17.66
CA SER A 509 -8.03 -11.83 16.37
C SER A 509 -6.87 -12.84 16.45
N TRP A 510 -6.48 -13.26 17.64
CA TRP A 510 -5.60 -14.40 17.85
C TRP A 510 -6.38 -15.73 17.78
N ALA A 511 -7.53 -15.82 18.48
CA ALA A 511 -8.33 -17.04 18.56
C ALA A 511 -9.23 -17.29 17.34
N GLU A 512 -9.67 -16.23 16.65
CA GLU A 512 -10.67 -16.26 15.56
C GLU A 512 -10.05 -16.36 14.17
N GLY A 513 -8.74 -16.69 14.06
CA GLY A 513 -8.05 -16.77 12.78
C GLY A 513 -7.78 -15.41 12.13
N GLY A 514 -7.70 -14.34 12.94
CA GLY A 514 -7.23 -13.02 12.52
C GLY A 514 -5.72 -13.00 12.29
N SER A 515 -5.12 -11.82 12.38
CA SER A 515 -3.69 -11.62 12.12
C SER A 515 -2.87 -11.23 13.36
N ASN A 516 -3.44 -11.42 14.56
CA ASN A 516 -2.70 -11.26 15.82
C ASN A 516 -1.81 -12.49 16.06
N TYR A 517 -0.87 -12.74 15.16
CA TYR A 517 -0.05 -13.96 15.19
C TYR A 517 0.81 -14.07 16.44
N VAL A 518 1.24 -12.94 17.02
CA VAL A 518 2.14 -12.92 18.20
C VAL A 518 1.42 -13.03 19.54
N GLY A 519 0.08 -12.98 19.55
CA GLY A 519 -0.71 -13.10 20.78
C GLY A 519 -0.60 -11.88 21.71
N PHE A 520 -0.42 -10.68 21.13
CA PHE A 520 -0.39 -9.42 21.85
C PHE A 520 -1.78 -9.07 22.42
N GLY A 521 -1.78 -8.30 23.52
CA GLY A 521 -2.95 -7.62 24.03
C GLY A 521 -3.58 -8.26 25.26
N ASN A 522 -4.46 -7.48 25.86
CA ASN A 522 -5.29 -7.80 27.02
C ASN A 522 -6.60 -7.00 26.93
N GLU A 523 -7.47 -7.11 27.93
CA GLU A 523 -8.75 -6.38 27.97
C GLU A 523 -8.62 -4.87 27.89
N GLU A 524 -7.54 -4.27 28.39
CA GLU A 524 -7.30 -2.82 28.35
C GLU A 524 -6.96 -2.37 26.92
N THR A 525 -6.07 -3.10 26.25
CA THR A 525 -5.74 -2.83 24.84
C THR A 525 -6.94 -3.07 23.93
N ASP A 526 -7.75 -4.07 24.20
CA ASP A 526 -8.97 -4.35 23.45
C ASP A 526 -9.99 -3.21 23.58
N ARG A 527 -10.24 -2.71 24.79
CA ARG A 527 -11.08 -1.52 25.01
C ARG A 527 -10.56 -0.29 24.27
N SER A 528 -9.26 -0.08 24.26
CA SER A 528 -8.62 1.02 23.52
C SER A 528 -8.83 0.90 22.02
N ILE A 529 -8.72 -0.31 21.46
CA ILE A 529 -8.96 -0.59 20.05
C ILE A 529 -10.43 -0.35 19.68
N GLU A 530 -11.38 -0.84 20.48
CA GLU A 530 -12.80 -0.65 20.20
C GLU A 530 -13.21 0.84 20.32
N ALA A 531 -12.71 1.58 21.30
CA ALA A 531 -12.92 3.03 21.40
C ALA A 531 -12.39 3.77 20.17
N LEU A 532 -11.22 3.38 19.66
CA LEU A 532 -10.62 3.95 18.46
C LEU A 532 -11.49 3.70 17.22
N ARG A 533 -12.07 2.51 17.09
CA ARG A 533 -12.91 2.13 15.95
C ARG A 533 -14.22 2.95 15.86
N GLU A 534 -14.72 3.44 16.99
CA GLU A 534 -15.95 4.25 17.07
C GLU A 534 -15.67 5.77 17.02
N GLU A 535 -14.41 6.21 17.14
CA GLU A 535 -14.07 7.63 17.17
C GLU A 535 -14.08 8.24 15.76
N LEU A 536 -15.00 9.16 15.52
CA LEU A 536 -15.15 9.86 14.24
C LEU A 536 -14.35 11.16 14.19
N ASP A 537 -14.12 11.80 15.34
CA ASP A 537 -13.27 13.02 15.40
C ASP A 537 -11.81 12.66 15.14
N LYS A 538 -11.23 13.30 14.12
CA LYS A 538 -9.84 13.02 13.71
C LYS A 538 -8.82 13.30 14.81
N ALA A 539 -8.95 14.40 15.53
CA ALA A 539 -7.96 14.80 16.53
C ALA A 539 -7.97 13.86 17.74
N ARG A 540 -9.16 13.44 18.19
CA ARG A 540 -9.32 12.44 19.25
C ARG A 540 -8.80 11.08 18.81
N ARG A 541 -9.12 10.67 17.59
CA ARG A 541 -8.63 9.41 17.02
C ARG A 541 -7.12 9.40 16.89
N ASP A 542 -6.51 10.49 16.45
CA ASP A 542 -5.05 10.63 16.39
C ASP A 542 -4.41 10.50 17.78
N SER A 543 -5.02 11.05 18.82
CA SER A 543 -4.56 10.92 20.22
C SER A 543 -4.63 9.45 20.70
N LEU A 544 -5.72 8.73 20.38
CA LEU A 544 -5.86 7.31 20.71
C LEU A 544 -4.81 6.45 19.98
N TYR A 545 -4.51 6.77 18.71
CA TYR A 545 -3.43 6.10 18.00
C TYR A 545 -2.06 6.33 18.63
N ARG A 546 -1.74 7.56 19.04
CA ARG A 546 -0.46 7.86 19.71
C ARG A 546 -0.32 7.11 21.03
N LEU A 547 -1.40 7.00 21.79
CA LEU A 547 -1.42 6.20 23.03
C LEU A 547 -1.19 4.72 22.72
N PHE A 548 -1.90 4.16 21.75
CA PHE A 548 -1.72 2.76 21.35
C PHE A 548 -0.29 2.49 20.84
N HIS A 549 0.27 3.43 20.06
CA HIS A 549 1.66 3.35 19.60
C HIS A 549 2.63 3.25 20.78
N GLN A 550 2.44 4.07 21.84
CA GLN A 550 3.26 4.03 23.04
C GLN A 550 3.17 2.65 23.74
N ILE A 551 1.97 2.11 23.90
CA ILE A 551 1.76 0.78 24.51
C ILE A 551 2.54 -0.29 23.73
N VAL A 552 2.41 -0.31 22.42
CA VAL A 552 3.11 -1.29 21.57
C VAL A 552 4.64 -1.08 21.60
N TYR A 553 5.11 0.17 21.63
CA TYR A 553 6.52 0.49 21.80
C TYR A 553 7.10 0.00 23.13
N GLU A 554 6.36 0.10 24.21
CA GLU A 554 6.81 -0.38 25.54
C GLU A 554 6.81 -1.90 25.64
N GLU A 555 5.81 -2.56 25.06
CA GLU A 555 5.65 -4.01 25.12
C GLU A 555 6.52 -4.76 24.10
N GLN A 556 6.92 -4.13 23.01
CA GLN A 556 7.74 -4.74 21.93
C GLN A 556 7.25 -6.12 21.47
N PRO A 557 5.96 -6.29 21.10
CA PRO A 557 5.50 -7.54 20.49
C PRO A 557 6.14 -7.77 19.11
N TYR A 558 6.49 -6.67 18.46
CA TYR A 558 7.29 -6.59 17.25
C TYR A 558 8.54 -5.75 17.51
N ILE A 559 9.68 -6.19 17.01
CA ILE A 559 10.83 -5.32 16.83
C ILE A 559 10.61 -4.60 15.50
N PHE A 560 10.22 -3.35 15.58
CA PHE A 560 9.97 -2.53 14.39
C PHE A 560 11.28 -2.16 13.70
N LEU A 561 11.34 -2.35 12.40
CA LEU A 561 12.54 -2.11 11.62
C LEU A 561 12.39 -0.83 10.77
N THR A 562 11.74 -0.94 9.62
CA THR A 562 11.72 0.13 8.62
C THR A 562 10.37 0.28 7.95
N SER A 563 10.07 1.53 7.56
CA SER A 563 9.07 1.85 6.54
C SER A 563 9.81 2.13 5.23
N PRO A 564 9.65 1.30 4.19
CA PRO A 564 10.39 1.44 2.94
C PRO A 564 9.87 2.60 2.09
N TYR A 565 10.73 3.08 1.19
CA TYR A 565 10.32 3.95 0.08
C TYR A 565 10.15 3.13 -1.18
N GLU A 566 9.14 3.46 -1.97
CA GLU A 566 8.97 2.87 -3.29
C GLU A 566 10.07 3.35 -4.24
N ARG A 567 10.35 2.59 -5.28
CA ARG A 567 11.39 2.91 -6.27
C ARG A 567 10.78 2.81 -7.65
N ILE A 568 10.50 4.00 -8.22
CA ILE A 568 9.72 4.15 -9.45
C ILE A 568 10.57 4.85 -10.50
N ALA A 569 10.56 4.31 -11.74
CA ALA A 569 11.03 4.98 -12.93
C ALA A 569 9.84 5.35 -13.82
N ILE A 570 9.78 6.60 -14.29
CA ILE A 570 8.76 7.09 -15.21
C ILE A 570 9.44 7.78 -16.38
N HIS A 571 9.02 7.44 -17.61
CA HIS A 571 9.59 8.02 -18.83
C HIS A 571 9.26 9.52 -18.93
N LYS A 572 10.25 10.34 -19.27
CA LYS A 572 10.17 11.81 -19.27
C LYS A 572 9.27 12.40 -20.37
N ARG A 573 8.84 11.59 -21.36
CA ARG A 573 7.89 12.07 -22.36
C ARG A 573 6.52 12.43 -21.79
N PHE A 574 6.16 11.86 -20.64
CA PHE A 574 4.89 12.15 -20.00
C PHE A 574 4.92 13.43 -19.18
N ARG A 575 3.80 14.10 -19.15
CA ARG A 575 3.44 15.21 -18.26
C ARG A 575 2.42 14.70 -17.24
N ASN A 576 2.20 15.47 -16.18
CA ASN A 576 1.33 15.09 -15.06
C ASN A 576 1.71 13.73 -14.43
N ALA A 577 3.00 13.36 -14.55
CA ALA A 577 3.56 12.08 -14.11
C ALA A 577 4.11 12.21 -12.68
N TYR A 578 3.23 12.53 -11.74
CA TYR A 578 3.56 12.63 -10.32
C TYR A 578 3.57 11.24 -9.63
N THR A 579 4.22 11.18 -8.47
CA THR A 579 4.23 9.99 -7.61
C THR A 579 3.62 10.28 -6.24
N SER A 580 3.11 9.24 -5.60
CA SER A 580 2.42 9.33 -4.31
C SER A 580 2.79 8.17 -3.40
N ALA A 581 2.53 8.33 -2.11
CA ALA A 581 2.61 7.25 -1.13
C ALA A 581 1.48 6.21 -1.29
N ILE A 582 0.38 6.58 -1.94
CA ILE A 582 -0.73 5.66 -2.24
C ILE A 582 -0.33 4.75 -3.39
N ARG A 583 -0.34 3.44 -3.16
CA ARG A 583 -0.04 2.44 -4.21
C ARG A 583 -1.01 2.54 -5.39
N PRO A 584 -0.52 2.31 -6.62
CA PRO A 584 0.79 1.79 -7.01
C PRO A 584 1.94 2.80 -6.95
N GLY A 585 1.71 4.02 -6.49
CA GLY A 585 2.68 5.09 -6.39
C GLY A 585 2.68 6.05 -7.60
N PHE A 586 1.86 5.80 -8.60
CA PHE A 586 1.69 6.59 -9.82
C PHE A 586 0.30 6.34 -10.43
N TYR A 587 -0.17 7.24 -11.29
CA TYR A 587 -1.54 7.20 -11.85
C TYR A 587 -1.49 7.37 -13.36
N PRO A 588 -1.34 6.27 -14.13
CA PRO A 588 -1.04 6.31 -15.55
C PRO A 588 -2.19 6.86 -16.41
N ASN A 589 -3.43 6.79 -15.93
CA ASN A 589 -4.59 7.39 -16.58
C ASN A 589 -4.50 8.92 -16.69
N GLY A 590 -3.83 9.58 -15.74
CA GLY A 590 -3.59 11.03 -15.72
C GLY A 590 -2.36 11.47 -16.52
N PHE A 591 -1.55 10.56 -17.05
CA PHE A 591 -0.38 10.90 -17.84
C PHE A 591 -0.82 11.39 -19.24
N TRP A 592 -0.18 12.44 -19.72
CA TRP A 592 -0.38 12.90 -21.10
C TRP A 592 0.95 13.18 -21.76
N THR A 593 0.99 13.04 -23.08
CA THR A 593 2.19 13.22 -23.89
C THR A 593 2.01 14.44 -24.77
N PRO A 594 2.97 15.41 -24.79
CA PRO A 594 2.98 16.47 -25.78
C PRO A 594 2.93 15.91 -27.19
N GLN A 595 2.26 16.61 -28.12
CA GLN A 595 1.97 16.13 -29.47
C GLN A 595 3.22 15.65 -30.22
N GLU A 596 4.34 16.36 -30.06
CA GLU A 596 5.63 16.07 -30.68
C GLU A 596 6.35 14.84 -30.08
N HIS A 597 5.88 14.33 -28.94
CA HIS A 597 6.49 13.19 -28.22
C HIS A 597 5.60 11.95 -28.20
N ILE A 598 4.43 11.99 -28.87
CA ILE A 598 3.55 10.82 -29.01
C ILE A 598 4.29 9.74 -29.81
N ARG A 599 4.32 8.52 -29.24
CA ARG A 599 4.95 7.36 -29.86
C ARG A 599 3.98 6.44 -30.59
N TYR A 600 2.75 6.35 -30.10
CA TYR A 600 1.78 5.37 -30.57
C TYR A 600 0.49 6.04 -31.02
N GLY A 601 0.10 5.78 -32.27
CA GLY A 601 -1.18 6.24 -32.82
C GLY A 601 -2.34 5.32 -32.41
N LYS A 602 -3.57 5.81 -32.58
CA LYS A 602 -4.81 5.07 -32.25
C LYS A 602 -4.94 3.71 -32.93
N THR A 603 -4.39 3.57 -34.12
CA THR A 603 -4.54 2.41 -35.03
C THR A 603 -3.28 1.56 -35.14
N GLU A 604 -2.22 1.89 -34.41
CA GLU A 604 -0.98 1.12 -34.51
C GLU A 604 -1.12 -0.28 -33.91
N ALA A 605 -0.44 -1.25 -34.54
CA ALA A 605 -0.27 -2.58 -33.98
C ALA A 605 0.62 -2.48 -32.73
N MET A 606 0.36 -3.32 -31.75
CA MET A 606 1.16 -3.34 -30.51
C MET A 606 2.58 -3.83 -30.79
N PRO A 607 3.59 -3.18 -30.19
CA PRO A 607 4.99 -3.58 -30.31
C PRO A 607 5.30 -4.88 -29.56
#